data_1e74b400aad484738204997f81e02b86
#
_entry.id   1e74b400aad484738204997f81e02b86
#
_cell.length_a   1.000
_cell.length_b   1.000
_cell.length_c   1.000
_cell.angle_alpha   90.00
_cell.angle_beta   90.00
_cell.angle_gamma   90.00
#
_symmetry.space_group_name_H-M   'P 1'
#
loop_
_entity.id
_entity.type
_entity.pdbx_description
1 polymer ?
#
loop_
_entity_poly.entity_id
_entity_poly.type
_entity_poly.pdbx_seq_one_letter_code
_entity_poly.pdbx_strand_id
1 'polypeptide(L)'
;MKQNKWKHLKFEKYVFVLLLAIELIMSFTFLGFIHIDPISLTTAYIPIVVAGCLLGPLESTLIRLVFGLASMYKASALYVVSDDKIFSPLYSGNPIGSILLSVGSRVLFGFVIGYLFSIIKGRKYEKIGIWILSLISQWIHAFLVFIVMGACFPQLGYTGMSTFHMGINDALIALCCLFWVEVAYKIYHKERIQKYKDAVNQSLDDPYLSSKIVAISSGISFLIICIAIFSTGYFANRSTCMLKQHRVHVTRTIEIDLLHLQVQFLIAMLALDFILILTMLMIYQYMKYREYQGEIDFLTGVMGRRLFLQHCQNIQSDQRIHGHQGWFLFLDVDWFKQINDKLGHIAGDETLKQFATFLQEQFEPYGAVGRVGGDEFAVMIEEEMSQEVLEKELKQFFQNISGIQKEVTVSCSIGVYRFTYPKTIKELLTKTDEILYEAKANGRGCF
;
A
#
# COMPACT_ATOMS: atom_id res chain seq x y z
N MET A 1 -6.33 -5.41 -29.17
CA MET A 1 -5.01 -5.16 -28.53
C MET A 1 -5.15 -5.47 -27.05
N LYS A 2 -4.36 -6.42 -26.51
CA LYS A 2 -4.43 -6.81 -25.09
C LYS A 2 -4.00 -5.63 -24.22
N GLN A 3 -4.94 -5.07 -23.44
CA GLN A 3 -4.61 -4.13 -22.37
C GLN A 3 -3.69 -4.84 -21.37
N ASN A 4 -2.44 -4.40 -21.29
CA ASN A 4 -1.54 -4.74 -20.19
C ASN A 4 -2.09 -4.08 -18.92
N LYS A 5 -3.01 -4.76 -18.26
CA LYS A 5 -3.44 -4.39 -16.92
C LYS A 5 -2.26 -4.68 -15.98
N TRP A 6 -1.44 -3.69 -15.72
CA TRP A 6 -0.60 -3.67 -14.55
C TRP A 6 -1.55 -3.70 -13.35
N LYS A 7 -1.73 -4.89 -12.75
CA LYS A 7 -2.52 -5.05 -11.52
C LYS A 7 -1.81 -4.24 -10.45
N HIS A 8 -2.40 -3.11 -10.05
CA HIS A 8 -1.91 -2.32 -8.94
C HIS A 8 -1.75 -3.21 -7.70
N LEU A 9 -0.66 -2.97 -6.96
CA LEU A 9 -0.36 -3.74 -5.76
C LEU A 9 -1.36 -3.33 -4.67
N LYS A 10 -2.16 -4.27 -4.17
CA LYS A 10 -2.99 -4.05 -2.99
C LYS A 10 -2.11 -3.61 -1.81
N PHE A 11 -2.66 -2.85 -0.87
CA PHE A 11 -1.94 -2.31 0.28
C PHE A 11 -1.14 -3.37 1.05
N GLU A 12 -1.70 -4.57 1.21
CA GLU A 12 -1.02 -5.69 1.86
C GLU A 12 0.30 -6.09 1.16
N LYS A 13 0.36 -5.97 -0.16
CA LYS A 13 1.59 -6.25 -0.90
C LYS A 13 2.68 -5.20 -0.66
N TYR A 14 2.32 -3.93 -0.46
CA TYR A 14 3.29 -2.92 -0.04
C TYR A 14 3.86 -3.22 1.35
N VAL A 15 3.01 -3.62 2.30
CA VAL A 15 3.45 -4.02 3.64
C VAL A 15 4.34 -5.26 3.58
N PHE A 16 3.99 -6.26 2.79
CA PHE A 16 4.81 -7.46 2.58
C PHE A 16 6.20 -7.10 2.04
N VAL A 17 6.25 -6.30 1.00
CA VAL A 17 7.52 -5.93 0.35
C VAL A 17 8.38 -5.06 1.27
N LEU A 18 7.77 -4.18 2.08
CA LEU A 18 8.45 -3.41 3.11
C LEU A 18 9.09 -4.33 4.16
N LEU A 19 8.34 -5.29 4.69
CA LEU A 19 8.83 -6.25 5.68
C LEU A 19 9.93 -7.15 5.09
N LEU A 20 9.82 -7.54 3.81
CA LEU A 20 10.86 -8.29 3.10
C LEU A 20 12.16 -7.49 2.98
N ALA A 21 12.08 -6.20 2.65
CA ALA A 21 13.26 -5.34 2.56
C ALA A 21 13.90 -5.09 3.94
N ILE A 22 13.09 -4.90 4.99
CA ILE A 22 13.57 -4.82 6.37
C ILE A 22 14.29 -6.11 6.75
N GLU A 23 13.75 -7.28 6.40
CA GLU A 23 14.37 -8.57 6.66
C GLU A 23 15.74 -8.70 5.97
N LEU A 24 15.87 -8.26 4.72
CA LEU A 24 17.14 -8.24 4.01
C LEU A 24 18.17 -7.33 4.70
N ILE A 25 17.76 -6.13 5.12
CA ILE A 25 18.64 -5.24 5.88
C ILE A 25 19.09 -5.91 7.19
N MET A 26 18.13 -6.46 7.95
CA MET A 26 18.47 -7.12 9.22
C MET A 26 19.35 -8.36 9.00
N SER A 27 19.14 -9.12 7.92
CA SER A 27 19.96 -10.30 7.61
C SER A 27 21.39 -9.97 7.28
N PHE A 28 21.67 -8.81 6.61
CA PHE A 28 22.99 -8.45 6.10
C PHE A 28 23.67 -7.30 6.84
N THR A 29 23.06 -6.79 7.92
CA THR A 29 23.67 -5.77 8.79
C THR A 29 23.74 -6.24 10.23
N PHE A 30 24.32 -5.40 11.09
CA PHE A 30 24.36 -5.64 12.55
C PHE A 30 22.96 -5.58 13.21
N LEU A 31 21.98 -5.00 12.54
CA LEU A 31 20.62 -4.85 13.11
C LEU A 31 19.93 -6.18 13.38
N GLY A 32 20.24 -7.22 12.61
CA GLY A 32 19.66 -8.56 12.82
C GLY A 32 20.40 -9.39 13.86
N PHE A 33 21.64 -9.05 14.16
CA PHE A 33 22.50 -9.76 15.11
C PHE A 33 23.30 -8.73 15.92
N ILE A 34 22.70 -8.26 17.00
CA ILE A 34 23.34 -7.26 17.87
C ILE A 34 24.24 -7.99 18.85
N HIS A 35 25.56 -7.81 18.68
CA HIS A 35 26.58 -8.35 19.57
C HIS A 35 26.80 -7.37 20.70
N ILE A 36 26.39 -7.74 21.91
CA ILE A 36 26.68 -7.01 23.15
C ILE A 36 27.34 -8.04 24.07
N ASP A 37 28.69 -7.96 24.20
CA ASP A 37 29.43 -8.90 25.03
C ASP A 37 28.87 -9.00 26.45
N PRO A 38 28.60 -10.21 26.97
CA PRO A 38 28.76 -11.56 26.41
C PRO A 38 27.56 -12.07 25.60
N ILE A 39 26.72 -11.21 25.06
CA ILE A 39 25.36 -11.51 24.59
C ILE A 39 25.25 -11.23 23.09
N SER A 40 24.73 -12.20 22.32
CA SER A 40 24.27 -11.99 20.95
C SER A 40 22.76 -11.98 20.89
N LEU A 41 22.17 -10.83 20.56
CA LEU A 41 20.72 -10.66 20.39
C LEU A 41 20.33 -10.86 18.92
N THR A 42 19.58 -11.91 18.61
CA THR A 42 19.06 -12.16 17.27
C THR A 42 17.68 -11.52 17.12
N THR A 43 17.63 -10.38 16.45
CA THR A 43 16.39 -9.61 16.21
C THR A 43 15.77 -9.88 14.84
N ALA A 44 16.50 -10.56 13.95
CA ALA A 44 16.10 -10.82 12.56
C ALA A 44 14.82 -11.66 12.40
N TYR A 45 14.23 -12.22 13.45
CA TYR A 45 12.96 -12.93 13.33
C TYR A 45 11.73 -12.02 13.55
N ILE A 46 11.92 -10.79 14.02
CA ILE A 46 10.82 -9.86 14.34
C ILE A 46 9.97 -9.50 13.11
N PRO A 47 10.53 -9.14 11.94
CA PRO A 47 9.73 -8.84 10.76
C PRO A 47 8.84 -10.01 10.32
N ILE A 48 9.27 -11.24 10.57
CA ILE A 48 8.56 -12.45 10.22
C ILE A 48 7.33 -12.63 11.10
N VAL A 49 7.48 -12.40 12.42
CA VAL A 49 6.37 -12.46 13.38
C VAL A 49 5.35 -11.35 13.09
N VAL A 50 5.83 -10.14 12.77
CA VAL A 50 4.99 -9.04 12.32
C VAL A 50 4.23 -9.40 11.05
N ALA A 51 4.90 -10.00 10.05
CA ALA A 51 4.25 -10.45 8.83
C ALA A 51 3.19 -11.52 9.09
N GLY A 52 3.48 -12.50 9.96
CA GLY A 52 2.52 -13.52 10.37
C GLY A 52 1.29 -12.93 11.05
N CYS A 53 1.47 -11.91 11.90
CA CYS A 53 0.38 -11.22 12.60
C CYS A 53 -0.49 -10.39 11.64
N LEU A 54 0.11 -9.64 10.71
CA LEU A 54 -0.61 -8.67 9.88
C LEU A 54 -1.13 -9.28 8.57
N LEU A 55 -0.33 -10.11 7.91
CA LEU A 55 -0.56 -10.56 6.55
C LEU A 55 -0.99 -12.02 6.48
N GLY A 56 -0.31 -12.91 7.19
CA GLY A 56 -0.68 -14.32 7.28
C GLY A 56 0.45 -15.30 7.01
N PRO A 57 0.12 -16.61 6.82
CA PRO A 57 1.11 -17.67 6.77
C PRO A 57 1.97 -17.69 5.50
N LEU A 58 1.43 -17.26 4.35
CA LEU A 58 2.17 -17.27 3.10
C LEU A 58 3.31 -16.23 3.13
N GLU A 59 2.99 -14.99 3.53
CA GLU A 59 3.92 -13.87 3.57
C GLU A 59 5.02 -14.09 4.60
N SER A 60 4.67 -14.55 5.81
CA SER A 60 5.66 -14.89 6.84
C SER A 60 6.58 -16.03 6.41
N THR A 61 6.05 -17.02 5.69
CA THR A 61 6.84 -18.13 5.11
C THR A 61 7.84 -17.62 4.07
N LEU A 62 7.40 -16.75 3.15
CA LEU A 62 8.26 -16.21 2.10
C LEU A 62 9.38 -15.33 2.66
N ILE A 63 9.08 -14.47 3.65
CA ILE A 63 10.09 -13.66 4.32
C ILE A 63 11.10 -14.57 5.03
N ARG A 64 10.62 -15.64 5.66
CA ARG A 64 11.49 -16.58 6.37
C ARG A 64 12.36 -17.42 5.43
N LEU A 65 11.86 -17.72 4.23
CA LEU A 65 12.68 -18.33 3.17
C LEU A 65 13.88 -17.44 2.81
N VAL A 66 13.64 -16.15 2.63
CA VAL A 66 14.71 -15.17 2.32
C VAL A 66 15.74 -15.10 3.44
N PHE A 67 15.29 -15.04 4.71
CA PHE A 67 16.19 -15.11 5.85
C PHE A 67 17.02 -16.39 5.87
N GLY A 68 16.40 -17.54 5.59
CA GLY A 68 17.08 -18.84 5.54
C GLY A 68 18.20 -18.85 4.48
N LEU A 69 17.91 -18.33 3.29
CA LEU A 69 18.90 -18.20 2.21
C LEU A 69 20.02 -17.22 2.57
N ALA A 70 19.68 -16.07 3.18
CA ALA A 70 20.67 -15.10 3.64
C ALA A 70 21.59 -15.69 4.72
N SER A 71 21.03 -16.43 5.68
CA SER A 71 21.79 -17.12 6.72
C SER A 71 22.74 -18.18 6.16
N MET A 72 22.24 -18.98 5.20
CA MET A 72 23.05 -19.99 4.51
C MET A 72 24.21 -19.34 3.72
N TYR A 73 23.94 -18.21 3.04
CA TYR A 73 24.98 -17.45 2.35
C TYR A 73 26.04 -16.91 3.32
N LYS A 74 25.62 -16.28 4.43
CA LYS A 74 26.57 -15.77 5.45
C LYS A 74 27.42 -16.85 6.06
N ALA A 75 26.85 -17.99 6.40
CA ALA A 75 27.58 -19.14 6.97
C ALA A 75 28.58 -19.77 5.98
N SER A 76 28.47 -19.43 4.69
CA SER A 76 29.39 -19.94 3.64
C SER A 76 30.64 -19.08 3.46
N ALA A 77 30.86 -18.05 4.27
CA ALA A 77 32.11 -17.30 4.28
C ALA A 77 33.21 -18.05 5.07
N LEU A 78 34.46 -17.89 4.65
CA LEU A 78 35.59 -18.61 5.25
C LEU A 78 35.93 -18.07 6.65
N TYR A 79 35.66 -16.78 6.92
CA TYR A 79 35.92 -16.13 8.20
C TYR A 79 34.93 -16.53 9.31
N VAL A 80 33.88 -17.29 8.97
CA VAL A 80 32.86 -17.71 9.94
C VAL A 80 33.42 -18.75 10.91
N VAL A 81 33.06 -18.59 12.19
CA VAL A 81 33.46 -19.48 13.28
C VAL A 81 33.01 -20.92 12.99
N SER A 82 33.77 -21.90 13.46
CA SER A 82 33.54 -23.34 13.20
C SER A 82 32.12 -23.78 13.49
N ASP A 83 31.51 -23.27 14.58
CA ASP A 83 30.18 -23.67 15.04
C ASP A 83 29.04 -23.18 14.13
N ASP A 84 29.24 -22.05 13.46
CA ASP A 84 28.25 -21.53 12.51
C ASP A 84 28.37 -22.16 11.10
N LYS A 85 29.46 -22.88 10.82
CA LYS A 85 29.65 -23.58 9.53
C LYS A 85 28.65 -24.69 9.27
N ILE A 86 27.96 -25.20 10.30
CA ILE A 86 26.88 -26.17 10.16
C ILE A 86 25.69 -25.65 9.33
N PHE A 87 25.53 -24.32 9.27
CA PHE A 87 24.51 -23.68 8.44
C PHE A 87 24.90 -23.57 6.97
N SER A 88 26.14 -23.89 6.61
CA SER A 88 26.65 -23.86 5.24
C SER A 88 26.67 -25.25 4.62
N PRO A 89 26.02 -25.48 3.47
CA PRO A 89 26.08 -26.74 2.75
C PRO A 89 27.47 -27.04 2.19
N LEU A 90 28.34 -26.02 2.10
CA LEU A 90 29.69 -26.17 1.55
C LEU A 90 30.72 -26.67 2.58
N TYR A 91 30.49 -26.36 3.89
CA TYR A 91 31.52 -26.56 4.91
C TYR A 91 31.09 -27.47 6.08
N SER A 92 29.81 -27.84 6.17
CA SER A 92 29.27 -28.59 7.31
C SER A 92 29.60 -30.10 7.29
N GLY A 93 30.01 -30.66 6.14
CA GLY A 93 30.10 -32.10 5.94
C GLY A 93 28.74 -32.80 5.71
N ASN A 94 27.64 -32.13 5.91
CA ASN A 94 26.27 -32.64 5.64
C ASN A 94 25.45 -31.57 4.91
N PRO A 95 25.56 -31.45 3.56
CA PRO A 95 24.90 -30.41 2.77
C PRO A 95 23.37 -30.40 2.92
N ILE A 96 22.74 -31.58 2.93
CA ILE A 96 21.27 -31.68 3.07
C ILE A 96 20.85 -31.24 4.46
N GLY A 97 21.57 -31.69 5.52
CA GLY A 97 21.31 -31.24 6.90
C GLY A 97 21.44 -29.73 7.06
N SER A 98 22.43 -29.11 6.42
CA SER A 98 22.60 -27.66 6.43
C SER A 98 21.47 -26.91 5.74
N ILE A 99 20.98 -27.39 4.60
CA ILE A 99 19.83 -26.79 3.92
C ILE A 99 18.56 -26.93 4.78
N LEU A 100 18.32 -28.09 5.37
CA LEU A 100 17.20 -28.33 6.27
C LEU A 100 17.30 -27.43 7.52
N LEU A 101 18.50 -27.25 8.07
CA LEU A 101 18.75 -26.40 9.23
C LEU A 101 18.61 -24.91 8.88
N SER A 102 19.24 -24.46 7.80
CA SER A 102 19.28 -23.04 7.42
C SER A 102 17.99 -22.54 6.78
N VAL A 103 17.31 -23.37 5.99
CA VAL A 103 16.12 -22.97 5.25
C VAL A 103 14.88 -23.70 5.76
N GLY A 104 14.93 -25.03 5.86
CA GLY A 104 13.76 -25.84 6.20
C GLY A 104 13.14 -25.50 7.56
N SER A 105 13.95 -25.49 8.63
CA SER A 105 13.48 -25.13 9.99
C SER A 105 12.87 -23.73 10.04
N ARG A 106 13.44 -22.80 9.28
CA ARG A 106 13.01 -21.40 9.25
C ARG A 106 11.72 -21.22 8.45
N VAL A 107 11.62 -21.84 7.29
CA VAL A 107 10.38 -21.85 6.47
C VAL A 107 9.23 -22.46 7.27
N LEU A 108 9.48 -23.57 7.97
CA LEU A 108 8.49 -24.20 8.84
C LEU A 108 8.06 -23.26 9.98
N PHE A 109 8.99 -22.56 10.61
CA PHE A 109 8.65 -21.54 11.63
C PHE A 109 7.76 -20.45 11.06
N GLY A 110 8.10 -19.89 9.88
CA GLY A 110 7.29 -18.83 9.23
C GLY A 110 5.87 -19.29 8.96
N PHE A 111 5.71 -20.54 8.49
CA PHE A 111 4.39 -21.13 8.26
C PHE A 111 3.62 -21.32 9.59
N VAL A 112 4.25 -21.95 10.58
CA VAL A 112 3.61 -22.23 11.87
C VAL A 112 3.16 -20.97 12.57
N ILE A 113 4.04 -19.96 12.69
CA ILE A 113 3.69 -18.71 13.39
C ILE A 113 2.59 -17.94 12.65
N GLY A 114 2.66 -17.83 11.32
CA GLY A 114 1.62 -17.20 10.52
C GLY A 114 0.29 -17.93 10.58
N TYR A 115 0.29 -19.26 10.61
CA TYR A 115 -0.90 -20.08 10.76
C TYR A 115 -1.54 -19.90 12.15
N LEU A 116 -0.74 -19.90 13.22
CA LEU A 116 -1.22 -19.64 14.57
C LEU A 116 -1.87 -18.27 14.72
N PHE A 117 -1.27 -17.22 14.13
CA PHE A 117 -1.91 -15.91 14.08
C PHE A 117 -3.23 -15.92 13.29
N SER A 118 -3.31 -16.66 12.19
CA SER A 118 -4.54 -16.75 11.41
C SER A 118 -5.69 -17.40 12.16
N ILE A 119 -5.39 -18.36 13.05
CA ILE A 119 -6.40 -19.02 13.90
C ILE A 119 -7.01 -18.06 14.94
N ILE A 120 -6.24 -17.14 15.51
CA ILE A 120 -6.72 -16.21 16.54
C ILE A 120 -7.36 -14.95 15.96
N LYS A 121 -7.10 -14.63 14.70
CA LYS A 121 -7.59 -13.42 14.01
C LYS A 121 -9.13 -13.40 14.01
N GLY A 122 -9.71 -12.25 14.39
CA GLY A 122 -11.16 -12.04 14.47
C GLY A 122 -11.85 -12.70 15.67
N ARG A 123 -11.13 -13.35 16.58
CA ARG A 123 -11.70 -13.97 17.79
C ARG A 123 -11.78 -12.99 18.96
N LYS A 124 -12.68 -13.25 19.93
CA LYS A 124 -12.88 -12.42 21.12
C LYS A 124 -11.59 -12.10 21.90
N TYR A 125 -10.62 -13.00 21.87
CA TYR A 125 -9.34 -12.87 22.59
C TYR A 125 -8.15 -12.62 21.66
N GLU A 126 -8.37 -12.05 20.50
CA GLU A 126 -7.33 -11.81 19.50
C GLU A 126 -6.11 -11.08 20.06
N LYS A 127 -6.31 -9.97 20.79
CA LYS A 127 -5.20 -9.19 21.38
C LYS A 127 -4.35 -10.01 22.35
N ILE A 128 -4.99 -10.77 23.22
CA ILE A 128 -4.28 -11.64 24.20
C ILE A 128 -3.52 -12.71 23.44
N GLY A 129 -4.13 -13.31 22.41
CA GLY A 129 -3.47 -14.29 21.56
C GLY A 129 -2.25 -13.74 20.83
N ILE A 130 -2.33 -12.49 20.30
CA ILE A 130 -1.20 -11.80 19.70
C ILE A 130 -0.05 -11.65 20.70
N TRP A 131 -0.32 -11.22 21.93
CA TRP A 131 0.71 -11.07 22.96
C TRP A 131 1.38 -12.39 23.30
N ILE A 132 0.58 -13.44 23.55
CA ILE A 132 1.11 -14.78 23.88
C ILE A 132 1.95 -15.31 22.73
N LEU A 133 1.45 -15.28 21.49
CA LEU A 133 2.19 -15.78 20.33
C LEU A 133 3.47 -14.99 20.06
N SER A 134 3.45 -13.68 20.24
CA SER A 134 4.65 -12.84 20.10
C SER A 134 5.71 -13.19 21.13
N LEU A 135 5.31 -13.41 22.39
CA LEU A 135 6.23 -13.80 23.45
C LEU A 135 6.81 -15.20 23.22
N ILE A 136 5.99 -16.19 22.88
CA ILE A 136 6.46 -17.57 22.72
C ILE A 136 7.13 -17.85 21.36
N SER A 137 7.06 -16.92 20.41
CA SER A 137 7.59 -17.08 19.06
C SER A 137 9.08 -17.46 19.04
N GLN A 138 9.87 -16.88 19.94
CA GLN A 138 11.29 -17.18 20.11
C GLN A 138 11.53 -18.64 20.49
N TRP A 139 10.74 -19.15 21.44
CA TRP A 139 10.85 -20.58 21.87
C TRP A 139 10.40 -21.53 20.78
N ILE A 140 9.33 -21.21 20.03
CA ILE A 140 8.91 -22.02 18.87
C ILE A 140 10.01 -22.06 17.82
N HIS A 141 10.64 -20.92 17.52
CA HIS A 141 11.76 -20.85 16.58
C HIS A 141 12.95 -21.73 17.05
N ALA A 142 13.40 -21.54 18.28
CA ALA A 142 14.52 -22.28 18.84
C ALA A 142 14.25 -23.79 18.86
N PHE A 143 13.04 -24.20 19.25
CA PHE A 143 12.63 -25.62 19.28
C PHE A 143 12.75 -26.26 17.90
N LEU A 144 12.26 -25.61 16.84
CA LEU A 144 12.35 -26.12 15.47
C LEU A 144 13.79 -26.23 14.99
N VAL A 145 14.63 -25.23 15.32
CA VAL A 145 16.06 -25.26 14.98
C VAL A 145 16.78 -26.39 15.70
N PHE A 146 16.58 -26.54 17.02
CA PHE A 146 17.26 -27.56 17.81
C PHE A 146 16.84 -28.99 17.46
N ILE A 147 15.57 -29.21 17.08
CA ILE A 147 15.13 -30.53 16.57
C ILE A 147 15.88 -30.88 15.29
N VAL A 148 15.92 -29.95 14.33
CA VAL A 148 16.62 -30.21 13.05
C VAL A 148 18.13 -30.35 13.27
N MET A 149 18.71 -29.54 14.18
CA MET A 149 20.12 -29.62 14.54
C MET A 149 20.46 -30.96 15.16
N GLY A 150 19.67 -31.45 16.13
CA GLY A 150 19.87 -32.75 16.76
C GLY A 150 19.70 -33.91 15.79
N ALA A 151 18.77 -33.82 14.85
CA ALA A 151 18.54 -34.85 13.84
C ALA A 151 19.64 -34.91 12.77
N CYS A 152 20.12 -33.76 12.29
CA CYS A 152 21.07 -33.66 11.19
C CYS A 152 22.55 -33.65 11.65
N PHE A 153 22.80 -33.18 12.89
CA PHE A 153 24.15 -33.00 13.47
C PHE A 153 24.20 -33.52 14.92
N PRO A 154 23.96 -34.86 15.13
CA PRO A 154 23.86 -35.44 16.47
C PRO A 154 25.14 -35.29 17.30
N GLN A 155 26.29 -35.14 16.64
CA GLN A 155 27.58 -34.92 17.29
C GLN A 155 27.64 -33.65 18.15
N LEU A 156 26.72 -32.68 17.94
CA LEU A 156 26.67 -31.44 18.70
C LEU A 156 25.89 -31.57 20.03
N GLY A 157 25.19 -32.71 20.24
CA GLY A 157 24.48 -32.99 21.47
C GLY A 157 23.21 -32.15 21.72
N TYR A 158 22.77 -31.35 20.76
CA TYR A 158 21.52 -30.57 20.88
C TYR A 158 20.29 -31.45 20.69
N THR A 159 19.25 -31.15 21.46
CA THR A 159 17.93 -31.77 21.39
C THR A 159 16.83 -30.73 21.47
N GLY A 160 15.59 -31.05 21.15
CA GLY A 160 14.46 -30.14 21.34
C GLY A 160 14.34 -29.63 22.76
N MET A 161 14.80 -30.39 23.77
CA MET A 161 14.84 -29.97 25.19
C MET A 161 15.84 -28.84 25.46
N SER A 162 16.84 -28.66 24.60
CA SER A 162 17.82 -27.56 24.69
C SER A 162 17.14 -26.16 24.62
N THR A 163 15.93 -26.11 24.10
CA THR A 163 15.09 -24.90 24.06
C THR A 163 14.78 -24.36 25.46
N PHE A 164 14.70 -25.20 26.46
CA PHE A 164 14.37 -24.80 27.84
C PHE A 164 15.58 -24.27 28.63
N HIS A 165 16.77 -24.26 28.04
CA HIS A 165 17.98 -23.69 28.64
C HIS A 165 18.22 -22.24 28.20
N MET A 166 17.17 -21.57 27.66
CA MET A 166 17.25 -20.17 27.21
C MET A 166 17.41 -19.22 28.39
N GLY A 167 18.26 -18.20 28.21
CA GLY A 167 18.63 -17.26 29.25
C GLY A 167 17.77 -15.98 29.27
N ILE A 168 18.17 -15.04 30.12
CA ILE A 168 17.53 -13.71 30.26
C ILE A 168 17.47 -12.98 28.92
N ASN A 169 18.46 -13.19 28.05
CA ASN A 169 18.55 -12.56 26.74
C ASN A 169 17.40 -12.91 25.82
N ASP A 170 16.98 -14.17 25.85
CA ASP A 170 15.87 -14.65 25.03
C ASP A 170 14.55 -14.05 25.48
N ALA A 171 14.41 -13.82 26.80
CA ALA A 171 13.27 -13.11 27.36
C ALA A 171 13.24 -11.63 26.89
N LEU A 172 14.40 -10.96 26.87
CA LEU A 172 14.50 -9.59 26.39
C LEU A 172 14.15 -9.49 24.89
N ILE A 173 14.61 -10.43 24.09
CA ILE A 173 14.28 -10.49 22.65
C ILE A 173 12.79 -10.75 22.45
N ALA A 174 12.18 -11.65 23.24
CA ALA A 174 10.74 -11.92 23.20
C ALA A 174 9.91 -10.68 23.56
N LEU A 175 10.33 -9.89 24.57
CA LEU A 175 9.71 -8.61 24.91
C LEU A 175 9.88 -7.57 23.81
N CYS A 176 11.05 -7.50 23.17
CA CYS A 176 11.29 -6.64 22.03
C CYS A 176 10.38 -7.02 20.83
N CYS A 177 10.23 -8.32 20.58
CA CYS A 177 9.30 -8.84 19.57
C CYS A 177 7.86 -8.44 19.87
N LEU A 178 7.39 -8.64 21.09
CA LEU A 178 6.06 -8.22 21.53
C LEU A 178 5.86 -6.73 21.31
N PHE A 179 6.83 -5.89 21.70
CA PHE A 179 6.75 -4.44 21.49
C PHE A 179 6.56 -4.07 20.02
N TRP A 180 7.40 -4.61 19.12
CA TRP A 180 7.31 -4.29 17.70
C TRP A 180 6.06 -4.85 17.03
N VAL A 181 5.60 -6.04 17.41
CA VAL A 181 4.34 -6.60 16.91
C VAL A 181 3.15 -5.75 17.36
N GLU A 182 3.12 -5.32 18.62
CA GLU A 182 2.06 -4.45 19.16
C GLU A 182 2.05 -3.08 18.47
N VAL A 183 3.22 -2.47 18.26
CA VAL A 183 3.36 -1.21 17.53
C VAL A 183 2.86 -1.36 16.09
N ALA A 184 3.32 -2.40 15.38
CA ALA A 184 2.90 -2.66 14.02
C ALA A 184 1.40 -2.93 13.90
N TYR A 185 0.84 -3.72 14.82
CA TYR A 185 -0.59 -4.01 14.89
C TYR A 185 -1.42 -2.74 15.12
N LYS A 186 -1.03 -1.89 16.09
CA LYS A 186 -1.72 -0.62 16.37
C LYS A 186 -1.65 0.34 15.18
N ILE A 187 -0.49 0.46 14.53
CA ILE A 187 -0.32 1.31 13.36
C ILE A 187 -1.22 0.80 12.22
N TYR A 188 -1.16 -0.51 11.94
CA TYR A 188 -1.92 -1.12 10.84
C TYR A 188 -3.43 -0.95 11.00
N HIS A 189 -3.97 -1.06 12.24
CA HIS A 189 -5.40 -0.92 12.53
C HIS A 189 -5.84 0.51 12.88
N LYS A 190 -4.93 1.50 12.81
CA LYS A 190 -5.30 2.89 13.03
C LYS A 190 -6.28 3.36 11.94
N GLU A 191 -7.36 4.03 12.34
CA GLU A 191 -8.43 4.48 11.43
C GLU A 191 -7.90 5.20 10.18
N ARG A 192 -6.88 6.07 10.34
CA ARG A 192 -6.25 6.77 9.20
C ARG A 192 -5.58 5.81 8.21
N ILE A 193 -4.96 4.74 8.71
CA ILE A 193 -4.30 3.73 7.86
C ILE A 193 -5.35 2.86 7.16
N GLN A 194 -6.45 2.53 7.84
CA GLN A 194 -7.55 1.77 7.22
C GLN A 194 -8.21 2.60 6.11
N LYS A 195 -8.51 3.88 6.35
CA LYS A 195 -9.02 4.79 5.29
C LYS A 195 -8.05 4.88 4.10
N TYR A 196 -6.74 4.95 4.37
CA TYR A 196 -5.73 4.94 3.33
C TYR A 196 -5.66 3.60 2.57
N LYS A 197 -5.75 2.48 3.29
CA LYS A 197 -5.82 1.14 2.71
C LYS A 197 -7.00 0.99 1.76
N ASP A 198 -8.20 1.43 2.19
CA ASP A 198 -9.42 1.38 1.39
C ASP A 198 -9.27 2.25 0.14
N ALA A 199 -8.71 3.44 0.29
CA ALA A 199 -8.43 4.34 -0.83
C ALA A 199 -7.42 3.76 -1.83
N VAL A 200 -6.31 3.21 -1.36
CA VAL A 200 -5.32 2.54 -2.23
C VAL A 200 -5.95 1.36 -2.97
N ASN A 201 -6.83 0.61 -2.31
CA ASN A 201 -7.49 -0.54 -2.92
C ASN A 201 -8.60 -0.12 -3.90
N GLN A 202 -9.24 1.05 -3.71
CA GLN A 202 -10.27 1.61 -4.59
C GLN A 202 -9.71 2.43 -5.75
N SER A 203 -8.59 3.13 -5.56
CA SER A 203 -7.94 3.95 -6.59
C SER A 203 -7.30 3.14 -7.74
N LEU A 204 -7.66 1.87 -7.85
CA LEU A 204 -7.12 0.91 -8.80
C LEU A 204 -7.53 1.17 -10.25
N ASP A 205 -8.43 2.12 -10.52
CA ASP A 205 -8.94 2.39 -11.86
C ASP A 205 -8.28 3.59 -12.56
N ASP A 206 -7.40 4.34 -11.87
CA ASP A 206 -6.66 5.42 -12.53
C ASP A 206 -5.29 4.90 -13.04
N PRO A 207 -5.14 4.68 -14.37
CA PRO A 207 -3.95 4.04 -14.94
C PRO A 207 -2.70 4.94 -14.96
N TYR A 208 -2.78 6.17 -14.48
CA TYR A 208 -1.69 7.13 -14.55
C TYR A 208 -0.97 7.32 -13.21
N LEU A 209 -0.17 6.32 -12.83
CA LEU A 209 1.06 6.67 -12.12
C LEU A 209 1.81 7.63 -13.04
N SER A 210 1.84 8.92 -12.73
CA SER A 210 2.41 9.94 -13.61
C SER A 210 3.77 9.45 -14.11
N SER A 211 3.94 9.34 -15.43
CA SER A 211 5.19 8.91 -16.06
C SER A 211 6.40 9.69 -15.54
N LYS A 212 6.18 10.93 -15.10
CA LYS A 212 7.18 11.80 -14.46
C LYS A 212 7.69 11.23 -13.14
N ILE A 213 6.81 10.67 -12.29
CA ILE A 213 7.24 10.12 -10.99
C ILE A 213 7.96 8.80 -11.17
N VAL A 214 7.48 7.95 -12.09
CA VAL A 214 8.21 6.73 -12.44
C VAL A 214 9.60 7.08 -12.97
N ALA A 215 9.72 8.08 -13.83
CA ALA A 215 11.02 8.52 -14.35
C ALA A 215 11.93 9.09 -13.24
N ILE A 216 11.39 9.93 -12.34
CA ILE A 216 12.15 10.51 -11.22
C ILE A 216 12.59 9.42 -10.25
N SER A 217 11.68 8.52 -9.82
CA SER A 217 12.02 7.43 -8.90
C SER A 217 13.05 6.48 -9.50
N SER A 218 12.92 6.14 -10.79
CA SER A 218 13.90 5.31 -11.50
C SER A 218 15.26 5.99 -11.61
N GLY A 219 15.29 7.31 -11.86
CA GLY A 219 16.54 8.08 -11.91
C GLY A 219 17.25 8.15 -10.56
N ILE A 220 16.48 8.36 -9.48
CA ILE A 220 17.02 8.37 -8.10
C ILE A 220 17.54 6.98 -7.73
N SER A 221 16.78 5.92 -7.99
CA SER A 221 17.19 4.54 -7.74
C SER A 221 18.47 4.19 -8.51
N PHE A 222 18.53 4.51 -9.80
CA PHE A 222 19.74 4.28 -10.60
C PHE A 222 20.96 4.97 -10.01
N LEU A 223 20.81 6.23 -9.56
CA LEU A 223 21.89 6.98 -8.93
C LEU A 223 22.36 6.31 -7.63
N ILE A 224 21.42 5.88 -6.76
CA ILE A 224 21.73 5.21 -5.49
C ILE A 224 22.45 3.88 -5.74
N ILE A 225 21.97 3.10 -6.72
CA ILE A 225 22.61 1.83 -7.13
C ILE A 225 24.04 2.08 -7.62
N CYS A 226 24.26 3.09 -8.46
CA CYS A 226 25.61 3.46 -8.89
C CYS A 226 26.52 3.85 -7.72
N ILE A 227 26.00 4.65 -6.79
CA ILE A 227 26.75 5.05 -5.58
C ILE A 227 27.07 3.82 -4.72
N ALA A 228 26.11 2.91 -4.53
CA ALA A 228 26.30 1.68 -3.75
C ALA A 228 27.39 0.79 -4.35
N ILE A 229 27.36 0.55 -5.66
CA ILE A 229 28.35 -0.26 -6.38
C ILE A 229 29.76 0.41 -6.28
N PHE A 230 29.82 1.73 -6.55
CA PHE A 230 31.08 2.46 -6.49
C PHE A 230 31.67 2.47 -5.08
N SER A 231 30.86 2.78 -4.05
CA SER A 231 31.28 2.81 -2.65
C SER A 231 31.76 1.45 -2.18
N THR A 232 31.04 0.38 -2.57
CA THR A 232 31.42 -0.99 -2.22
C THR A 232 32.75 -1.38 -2.86
N GLY A 233 32.93 -1.09 -4.15
CA GLY A 233 34.19 -1.34 -4.86
C GLY A 233 35.36 -0.51 -4.32
N TYR A 234 35.12 0.79 -4.02
CA TYR A 234 36.11 1.66 -3.42
C TYR A 234 36.57 1.16 -2.05
N PHE A 235 35.61 0.81 -1.17
CA PHE A 235 35.91 0.30 0.17
C PHE A 235 36.77 -0.97 0.13
N ALA A 236 36.44 -1.91 -0.75
CA ALA A 236 37.20 -3.13 -0.89
C ALA A 236 38.62 -2.91 -1.41
N ASN A 237 38.77 -2.10 -2.45
CA ASN A 237 40.06 -1.76 -2.98
C ASN A 237 40.95 -1.05 -1.90
N ARG A 238 40.33 -0.13 -1.15
CA ARG A 238 41.01 0.58 -0.07
C ARG A 238 41.43 -0.34 1.07
N SER A 239 40.55 -1.29 1.46
CA SER A 239 40.84 -2.32 2.48
C SER A 239 42.01 -3.22 2.05
N THR A 240 42.03 -3.68 0.82
CA THR A 240 43.11 -4.49 0.26
C THR A 240 44.42 -3.70 0.21
N CYS A 241 44.38 -2.43 -0.17
CA CYS A 241 45.53 -1.54 -0.21
C CYS A 241 46.10 -1.32 1.20
N MET A 242 45.26 -1.09 2.19
CA MET A 242 45.65 -0.92 3.59
C MET A 242 46.31 -2.19 4.18
N LEU A 243 45.75 -3.36 3.90
CA LEU A 243 46.36 -4.64 4.33
C LEU A 243 47.76 -4.82 3.75
N LYS A 244 47.94 -4.55 2.44
CA LYS A 244 49.24 -4.60 1.78
C LYS A 244 50.23 -3.61 2.40
N GLN A 245 49.81 -2.38 2.71
CA GLN A 245 50.63 -1.35 3.33
C GLN A 245 51.12 -1.75 4.73
N HIS A 246 50.28 -2.47 5.48
CA HIS A 246 50.63 -3.04 6.79
C HIS A 246 51.41 -4.38 6.69
N ARG A 247 51.91 -4.73 5.50
CA ARG A 247 52.63 -5.97 5.21
C ARG A 247 51.83 -7.27 5.49
N VAL A 248 50.52 -7.20 5.51
CA VAL A 248 49.66 -8.37 5.58
C VAL A 248 49.64 -8.99 4.18
N HIS A 249 50.04 -10.25 4.09
CA HIS A 249 50.00 -10.97 2.82
C HIS A 249 48.53 -11.31 2.47
N VAL A 250 47.99 -10.62 1.47
CA VAL A 250 46.61 -10.84 1.01
C VAL A 250 46.55 -12.17 0.23
N THR A 251 46.11 -13.21 0.90
CA THR A 251 45.91 -14.53 0.29
C THR A 251 44.61 -14.54 -0.51
N ARG A 252 44.42 -15.54 -1.39
CA ARG A 252 43.19 -15.73 -2.14
C ARG A 252 41.94 -15.92 -1.22
N THR A 253 42.15 -16.50 -0.04
CA THR A 253 41.10 -16.64 0.98
C THR A 253 40.60 -15.29 1.50
N ILE A 254 41.51 -14.39 1.82
CA ILE A 254 41.21 -13.01 2.27
C ILE A 254 40.46 -12.25 1.16
N GLU A 255 40.86 -12.40 -0.11
CA GLU A 255 40.15 -11.78 -1.23
C GLU A 255 38.71 -12.28 -1.36
N ILE A 256 38.48 -13.59 -1.21
CA ILE A 256 37.15 -14.20 -1.24
C ILE A 256 36.29 -13.69 -0.07
N ASP A 257 36.85 -13.59 1.14
CA ASP A 257 36.11 -13.07 2.30
C ASP A 257 35.78 -11.58 2.16
N LEU A 258 36.68 -10.77 1.63
CA LEU A 258 36.38 -9.37 1.31
C LEU A 258 35.26 -9.25 0.28
N LEU A 259 35.28 -10.08 -0.77
CA LEU A 259 34.24 -10.10 -1.78
C LEU A 259 32.89 -10.52 -1.15
N HIS A 260 32.91 -11.48 -0.24
CA HIS A 260 31.70 -11.94 0.46
C HIS A 260 31.09 -10.82 1.31
N LEU A 261 31.89 -10.05 2.04
CA LEU A 261 31.46 -8.88 2.80
C LEU A 261 30.93 -7.78 1.89
N GLN A 262 31.57 -7.55 0.72
CA GLN A 262 31.09 -6.59 -0.26
C GLN A 262 29.68 -6.90 -0.76
N VAL A 263 29.44 -8.17 -1.11
CA VAL A 263 28.11 -8.61 -1.60
C VAL A 263 27.06 -8.44 -0.50
N GLN A 264 27.39 -8.76 0.76
CA GLN A 264 26.47 -8.51 1.89
C GLN A 264 26.13 -7.04 2.03
N PHE A 265 27.13 -6.16 1.99
CA PHE A 265 26.91 -4.71 2.07
C PHE A 265 26.09 -4.19 0.89
N LEU A 266 26.37 -4.66 -0.32
CA LEU A 266 25.62 -4.28 -1.52
C LEU A 266 24.14 -4.68 -1.41
N ILE A 267 23.86 -5.91 -0.97
CA ILE A 267 22.46 -6.37 -0.77
C ILE A 267 21.73 -5.49 0.26
N ALA A 268 22.39 -5.14 1.37
CA ALA A 268 21.81 -4.25 2.37
C ALA A 268 21.50 -2.86 1.81
N MET A 269 22.42 -2.30 1.01
CA MET A 269 22.21 -1.00 0.35
C MET A 269 21.09 -1.03 -0.67
N LEU A 270 20.98 -2.10 -1.49
CA LEU A 270 19.89 -2.28 -2.43
C LEU A 270 18.53 -2.43 -1.72
N ALA A 271 18.51 -3.13 -0.59
CA ALA A 271 17.28 -3.25 0.22
C ALA A 271 16.87 -1.90 0.81
N LEU A 272 17.82 -1.06 1.23
CA LEU A 272 17.56 0.31 1.70
C LEU A 272 17.02 1.19 0.58
N ASP A 273 17.64 1.16 -0.61
CA ASP A 273 17.12 1.86 -1.81
C ASP A 273 15.69 1.48 -2.11
N PHE A 274 15.40 0.19 -2.04
CA PHE A 274 14.05 -0.32 -2.28
C PHE A 274 13.03 0.19 -1.25
N ILE A 275 13.39 0.31 0.03
CA ILE A 275 12.54 0.94 1.06
C ILE A 275 12.29 2.42 0.72
N LEU A 276 13.30 3.14 0.26
CA LEU A 276 13.15 4.55 -0.12
C LEU A 276 12.16 4.72 -1.28
N ILE A 277 12.28 3.87 -2.32
CA ILE A 277 11.35 3.88 -3.46
C ILE A 277 9.93 3.59 -3.00
N LEU A 278 9.73 2.52 -2.20
CA LEU A 278 8.41 2.18 -1.66
C LEU A 278 7.82 3.32 -0.85
N THR A 279 8.61 3.95 0.01
CA THR A 279 8.18 5.08 0.84
C THR A 279 7.79 6.26 -0.03
N MET A 280 8.58 6.57 -1.05
CA MET A 280 8.28 7.64 -2.02
C MET A 280 6.97 7.37 -2.77
N LEU A 281 6.76 6.13 -3.24
CA LEU A 281 5.52 5.73 -3.91
C LEU A 281 4.31 5.81 -2.97
N MET A 282 4.46 5.37 -1.72
CA MET A 282 3.40 5.47 -0.71
C MET A 282 3.04 6.92 -0.38
N ILE A 283 4.04 7.79 -0.20
CA ILE A 283 3.81 9.23 0.03
C ILE A 283 3.09 9.85 -1.15
N TYR A 284 3.50 9.54 -2.36
CA TYR A 284 2.85 10.05 -3.57
C TYR A 284 1.39 9.63 -3.67
N GLN A 285 1.09 8.34 -3.45
CA GLN A 285 -0.29 7.85 -3.45
C GLN A 285 -1.13 8.51 -2.35
N TYR A 286 -0.52 8.72 -1.16
CA TYR A 286 -1.17 9.43 -0.08
C TYR A 286 -1.48 10.89 -0.43
N MET A 287 -0.55 11.58 -1.10
CA MET A 287 -0.78 12.97 -1.55
C MET A 287 -1.90 13.04 -2.59
N LYS A 288 -1.91 12.14 -3.57
CA LYS A 288 -3.00 12.02 -4.56
C LYS A 288 -4.35 11.74 -3.90
N TYR A 289 -4.39 10.81 -2.95
CA TYR A 289 -5.60 10.52 -2.18
C TYR A 289 -6.10 11.75 -1.41
N ARG A 290 -5.20 12.48 -0.77
CA ARG A 290 -5.53 13.72 -0.06
C ARG A 290 -6.04 14.80 -1.01
N GLU A 291 -5.45 14.92 -2.18
CA GLU A 291 -5.89 15.82 -3.24
C GLU A 291 -7.32 15.44 -3.69
N TYR A 292 -7.55 14.17 -4.00
CA TYR A 292 -8.87 13.64 -4.36
C TYR A 292 -9.93 13.86 -3.28
N GLN A 293 -9.61 13.62 -2.00
CA GLN A 293 -10.53 13.89 -0.88
C GLN A 293 -10.85 15.38 -0.71
N GLY A 294 -9.93 16.28 -1.03
CA GLY A 294 -10.17 17.72 -1.03
C GLY A 294 -10.99 18.21 -2.22
N GLU A 295 -11.22 17.37 -3.22
CA GLU A 295 -11.95 17.67 -4.46
C GLU A 295 -13.39 17.14 -4.46
N ILE A 296 -13.76 16.28 -3.51
CA ILE A 296 -15.16 15.88 -3.27
C ILE A 296 -15.84 16.95 -2.40
N ASP A 297 -17.07 17.33 -2.78
CA ASP A 297 -17.88 18.24 -1.97
C ASP A 297 -18.25 17.55 -0.64
N PHE A 298 -17.75 18.10 0.45
CA PHE A 298 -17.87 17.48 1.75
C PHE A 298 -19.31 17.42 2.27
N LEU A 299 -20.19 18.32 1.81
CA LEU A 299 -21.58 18.35 2.21
C LEU A 299 -22.40 17.26 1.49
N THR A 300 -22.23 17.14 0.18
CA THR A 300 -23.09 16.35 -0.69
C THR A 300 -22.49 15.00 -1.12
N GLY A 301 -21.17 14.85 -1.01
CA GLY A 301 -20.45 13.61 -1.39
C GLY A 301 -20.23 13.43 -2.89
N VAL A 302 -20.76 14.30 -3.76
CA VAL A 302 -20.49 14.29 -5.21
C VAL A 302 -19.16 15.01 -5.52
N MET A 303 -18.70 14.93 -6.76
CA MET A 303 -17.50 15.67 -7.17
C MET A 303 -17.66 17.16 -6.91
N GLY A 304 -16.67 17.79 -6.26
CA GLY A 304 -16.58 19.23 -6.20
C GLY A 304 -16.24 19.83 -7.56
N ARG A 305 -16.45 21.12 -7.72
CA ARG A 305 -16.26 21.87 -8.98
C ARG A 305 -14.96 21.50 -9.71
N ARG A 306 -13.83 21.50 -8.98
CA ARG A 306 -12.50 21.27 -9.58
C ARG A 306 -12.39 19.86 -10.14
N LEU A 307 -12.75 18.85 -9.37
CA LEU A 307 -12.68 17.46 -9.78
C LEU A 307 -13.61 17.19 -10.97
N PHE A 308 -14.85 17.70 -10.90
CA PHE A 308 -15.82 17.53 -11.98
C PHE A 308 -15.32 18.13 -13.31
N LEU A 309 -14.84 19.37 -13.28
CA LEU A 309 -14.31 20.02 -14.50
C LEU A 309 -13.09 19.32 -15.05
N GLN A 310 -12.21 18.84 -14.18
CA GLN A 310 -11.03 18.06 -14.58
C GLN A 310 -11.43 16.72 -15.20
N HIS A 311 -12.41 16.02 -14.61
CA HIS A 311 -12.97 14.79 -15.16
C HIS A 311 -13.55 15.02 -16.56
N CYS A 312 -14.42 16.02 -16.70
CA CYS A 312 -14.97 16.43 -17.99
C CYS A 312 -13.87 16.74 -19.03
N GLN A 313 -12.80 17.44 -18.63
CA GLN A 313 -11.69 17.76 -19.52
C GLN A 313 -10.93 16.50 -19.97
N ASN A 314 -10.73 15.54 -19.08
CA ASN A 314 -10.10 14.26 -19.41
C ASN A 314 -10.92 13.47 -20.44
N ILE A 315 -12.24 13.41 -20.25
CA ILE A 315 -13.17 12.77 -21.20
C ILE A 315 -13.10 13.46 -22.56
N GLN A 316 -13.16 14.80 -22.61
CA GLN A 316 -13.07 15.57 -23.86
C GLN A 316 -11.74 15.32 -24.62
N SER A 317 -10.68 14.95 -23.94
CA SER A 317 -9.36 14.66 -24.53
C SER A 317 -9.23 13.21 -25.03
N ASP A 318 -10.16 12.31 -24.72
CA ASP A 318 -10.11 10.93 -25.19
C ASP A 318 -10.50 10.81 -26.66
N GLN A 319 -9.50 10.52 -27.50
CA GLN A 319 -9.70 10.39 -28.94
C GLN A 319 -10.68 9.27 -29.35
N ARG A 320 -10.96 8.31 -28.46
CA ARG A 320 -11.85 7.18 -28.76
C ARG A 320 -13.31 7.60 -28.87
N ILE A 321 -13.70 8.69 -28.23
CA ILE A 321 -15.08 9.21 -28.20
C ILE A 321 -15.28 10.40 -29.16
N HIS A 322 -14.25 10.83 -29.89
CA HIS A 322 -14.38 11.92 -30.86
C HIS A 322 -15.41 11.53 -31.93
N GLY A 323 -16.35 12.42 -32.18
CA GLY A 323 -17.48 12.19 -33.09
C GLY A 323 -18.73 11.57 -32.42
N HIS A 324 -18.62 11.05 -31.20
CA HIS A 324 -19.77 10.57 -30.43
C HIS A 324 -20.59 11.75 -29.90
N GLN A 325 -21.86 11.50 -29.62
CA GLN A 325 -22.75 12.49 -29.01
C GLN A 325 -22.80 12.29 -27.50
N GLY A 326 -22.78 13.39 -26.77
CA GLY A 326 -22.93 13.43 -25.32
C GLY A 326 -23.96 14.47 -24.90
N TRP A 327 -24.31 14.44 -23.62
CA TRP A 327 -25.19 15.42 -22.99
C TRP A 327 -24.47 16.09 -21.83
N PHE A 328 -24.68 17.38 -21.71
CA PHE A 328 -24.22 18.16 -20.56
C PHE A 328 -25.44 18.85 -19.93
N LEU A 329 -25.62 18.65 -18.62
CA LEU A 329 -26.72 19.20 -17.84
C LEU A 329 -26.12 20.16 -16.81
N PHE A 330 -26.78 21.30 -16.64
CA PHE A 330 -26.47 22.27 -15.58
C PHE A 330 -27.75 22.54 -14.81
N LEU A 331 -27.72 22.29 -13.50
CA LEU A 331 -28.90 22.26 -12.64
C LEU A 331 -28.74 23.30 -11.52
N ASP A 332 -29.85 23.94 -11.14
CA ASP A 332 -29.93 24.90 -10.05
C ASP A 332 -31.18 24.61 -9.22
N VAL A 333 -31.03 24.51 -7.90
CA VAL A 333 -32.14 24.25 -6.99
C VAL A 333 -32.99 25.52 -6.85
N ASP A 334 -34.23 25.45 -7.36
CA ASP A 334 -35.11 26.62 -7.38
C ASP A 334 -35.41 27.12 -5.97
N TRP A 335 -35.34 28.42 -5.82
CA TRP A 335 -35.69 29.10 -4.58
C TRP A 335 -34.93 28.62 -3.34
N PHE A 336 -33.73 28.11 -3.49
CA PHE A 336 -32.92 27.51 -2.40
C PHE A 336 -32.75 28.50 -1.24
N LYS A 337 -32.57 29.81 -1.53
CA LYS A 337 -32.52 30.82 -0.49
C LYS A 337 -33.82 30.87 0.35
N GLN A 338 -34.98 30.71 -0.27
CA GLN A 338 -36.26 30.68 0.48
C GLN A 338 -36.39 29.42 1.35
N ILE A 339 -35.83 28.30 0.92
CA ILE A 339 -35.74 27.07 1.75
C ILE A 339 -34.93 27.36 3.01
N ASN A 340 -33.75 27.98 2.86
CA ASN A 340 -32.93 28.39 3.99
C ASN A 340 -33.63 29.39 4.90
N ASP A 341 -34.29 30.40 4.33
CA ASP A 341 -34.96 31.45 5.10
C ASP A 341 -36.18 30.93 5.88
N LYS A 342 -36.90 29.89 5.36
CA LYS A 342 -38.05 29.29 6.01
C LYS A 342 -37.72 28.19 6.99
N LEU A 343 -36.80 27.28 6.62
CA LEU A 343 -36.52 26.02 7.35
C LEU A 343 -35.16 26.05 8.08
N GLY A 344 -34.37 27.10 7.87
CA GLY A 344 -33.02 27.23 8.41
C GLY A 344 -31.95 26.53 7.59
N HIS A 345 -30.69 26.91 7.80
CA HIS A 345 -29.53 26.39 7.03
C HIS A 345 -29.31 24.88 7.17
N ILE A 346 -29.65 24.29 8.34
CA ILE A 346 -29.53 22.85 8.54
C ILE A 346 -30.47 22.06 7.61
N ALA A 347 -31.69 22.54 7.44
CA ALA A 347 -32.66 21.98 6.50
C ALA A 347 -32.23 22.19 5.04
N GLY A 348 -31.65 23.35 4.72
CA GLY A 348 -31.07 23.60 3.42
C GLY A 348 -29.90 22.66 3.09
N ASP A 349 -29.00 22.44 4.04
CA ASP A 349 -27.90 21.49 3.88
C ASP A 349 -28.40 20.06 3.66
N GLU A 350 -29.42 19.65 4.40
CA GLU A 350 -30.05 18.33 4.22
C GLU A 350 -30.77 18.22 2.86
N THR A 351 -31.39 19.31 2.40
CA THR A 351 -31.98 19.39 1.06
C THR A 351 -30.92 19.15 -0.03
N LEU A 352 -29.76 19.83 0.06
CA LEU A 352 -28.67 19.64 -0.90
C LEU A 352 -28.09 18.24 -0.87
N LYS A 353 -27.97 17.61 0.32
CA LYS A 353 -27.51 16.22 0.42
C LYS A 353 -28.45 15.26 -0.28
N GLN A 354 -29.74 15.35 0.00
CA GLN A 354 -30.73 14.48 -0.60
C GLN A 354 -30.88 14.74 -2.11
N PHE A 355 -30.84 15.98 -2.55
CA PHE A 355 -30.80 16.33 -3.96
C PHE A 355 -29.62 15.71 -4.68
N ALA A 356 -28.42 15.83 -4.12
CA ALA A 356 -27.20 15.24 -4.66
C ALA A 356 -27.28 13.70 -4.70
N THR A 357 -27.86 13.07 -3.66
CA THR A 357 -28.04 11.63 -3.61
C THR A 357 -28.97 11.15 -4.75
N PHE A 358 -30.11 11.78 -4.94
CA PHE A 358 -30.99 11.43 -6.05
C PHE A 358 -30.37 11.70 -7.42
N LEU A 359 -29.61 12.79 -7.55
CA LEU A 359 -28.89 13.12 -8.78
C LEU A 359 -27.83 12.05 -9.10
N GLN A 360 -27.10 11.60 -8.08
CA GLN A 360 -26.08 10.56 -8.19
C GLN A 360 -26.73 9.19 -8.52
N GLU A 361 -27.74 8.77 -7.78
CA GLU A 361 -28.42 7.51 -8.04
C GLU A 361 -29.02 7.43 -9.46
N GLN A 362 -29.49 8.58 -9.99
CA GLN A 362 -30.11 8.64 -11.30
C GLN A 362 -29.09 8.67 -12.45
N PHE A 363 -27.99 9.43 -12.30
CA PHE A 363 -27.11 9.76 -13.42
C PHE A 363 -25.69 9.18 -13.33
N GLU A 364 -25.20 8.74 -12.15
CA GLU A 364 -23.86 8.11 -12.03
C GLU A 364 -23.70 6.86 -12.92
N PRO A 365 -24.72 6.04 -13.17
CA PRO A 365 -24.58 4.93 -14.12
C PRO A 365 -24.27 5.35 -15.55
N TYR A 366 -24.60 6.60 -15.93
CA TYR A 366 -24.44 7.12 -17.29
C TYR A 366 -23.27 8.09 -17.45
N GLY A 367 -22.71 8.60 -16.34
CA GLY A 367 -21.62 9.58 -16.38
C GLY A 367 -21.30 10.22 -15.05
N ALA A 368 -20.70 11.40 -15.08
CA ALA A 368 -20.18 12.09 -13.91
C ALA A 368 -21.18 13.12 -13.36
N VAL A 369 -21.27 13.21 -12.03
CA VAL A 369 -22.08 14.18 -11.28
C VAL A 369 -21.17 15.05 -10.43
N GLY A 370 -21.37 16.37 -10.44
CA GLY A 370 -20.59 17.33 -9.64
C GLY A 370 -21.41 18.49 -9.10
N ARG A 371 -20.96 19.08 -7.98
CA ARG A 371 -21.46 20.34 -7.42
C ARG A 371 -20.53 21.46 -7.86
N VAL A 372 -21.08 22.41 -8.60
CA VAL A 372 -20.30 23.47 -9.25
C VAL A 372 -20.40 24.81 -8.50
N GLY A 373 -21.48 25.00 -7.75
CA GLY A 373 -21.75 26.21 -6.96
C GLY A 373 -22.45 25.89 -5.64
N GLY A 374 -23.02 26.88 -5.00
CA GLY A 374 -23.74 26.71 -3.73
C GLY A 374 -24.93 25.76 -3.84
N ASP A 375 -25.82 26.02 -4.78
CA ASP A 375 -27.04 25.29 -5.12
C ASP A 375 -27.03 24.77 -6.57
N GLU A 376 -25.85 24.87 -7.23
CA GLU A 376 -25.64 24.51 -8.63
C GLU A 376 -24.96 23.15 -8.75
N PHE A 377 -25.49 22.29 -9.61
CA PHE A 377 -24.95 20.98 -9.93
C PHE A 377 -24.76 20.85 -11.44
N ALA A 378 -23.87 19.92 -11.84
CA ALA A 378 -23.69 19.59 -13.24
C ALA A 378 -23.57 18.08 -13.42
N VAL A 379 -24.02 17.61 -14.58
CA VAL A 379 -23.91 16.20 -15.00
C VAL A 379 -23.35 16.16 -16.40
N MET A 380 -22.37 15.29 -16.61
CA MET A 380 -21.84 14.96 -17.94
C MET A 380 -22.15 13.50 -18.23
N ILE A 381 -23.03 13.26 -19.20
CA ILE A 381 -23.39 11.91 -19.65
C ILE A 381 -22.40 11.48 -20.71
N GLU A 382 -21.70 10.39 -20.42
CA GLU A 382 -20.58 9.84 -21.22
C GLU A 382 -21.04 8.72 -22.16
N GLU A 383 -22.11 8.03 -21.78
CA GLU A 383 -22.71 6.98 -22.61
C GLU A 383 -23.64 7.56 -23.65
N GLU A 384 -23.75 6.88 -24.80
CA GLU A 384 -24.73 7.26 -25.83
C GLU A 384 -26.15 7.08 -25.28
N MET A 385 -26.86 8.18 -25.14
CA MET A 385 -28.22 8.23 -24.63
C MET A 385 -29.13 8.93 -25.63
N SER A 386 -30.27 8.29 -25.96
CA SER A 386 -31.30 8.94 -26.78
C SER A 386 -32.03 10.03 -25.98
N GLN A 387 -32.60 10.98 -26.71
CA GLN A 387 -33.36 12.06 -26.06
C GLN A 387 -34.54 11.53 -25.24
N GLU A 388 -35.25 10.52 -25.75
CA GLU A 388 -36.39 9.93 -25.05
C GLU A 388 -35.99 9.28 -23.71
N VAL A 389 -34.84 8.63 -23.67
CA VAL A 389 -34.32 8.04 -22.42
C VAL A 389 -33.94 9.14 -21.45
N LEU A 390 -33.23 10.17 -21.89
CA LEU A 390 -32.86 11.31 -21.06
C LEU A 390 -34.10 12.01 -20.48
N GLU A 391 -35.12 12.29 -21.29
CA GLU A 391 -36.35 12.91 -20.82
C GLU A 391 -37.10 12.03 -19.79
N LYS A 392 -37.06 10.71 -19.94
CA LYS A 392 -37.61 9.79 -18.95
C LYS A 392 -36.84 9.87 -17.62
N GLU A 393 -35.54 9.83 -17.68
CA GLU A 393 -34.66 9.93 -16.49
C GLU A 393 -34.86 11.27 -15.77
N LEU A 394 -34.94 12.37 -16.52
CA LEU A 394 -35.21 13.69 -15.96
C LEU A 394 -36.59 13.77 -15.28
N LYS A 395 -37.66 13.24 -15.90
CA LYS A 395 -38.98 13.22 -15.31
C LYS A 395 -39.00 12.43 -14.01
N GLN A 396 -38.32 11.29 -13.95
CA GLN A 396 -38.19 10.49 -12.73
C GLN A 396 -37.41 11.23 -11.64
N PHE A 397 -36.32 11.89 -12.00
CA PHE A 397 -35.56 12.74 -11.09
C PHE A 397 -36.42 13.85 -10.47
N PHE A 398 -37.22 14.58 -11.27
CA PHE A 398 -38.16 15.60 -10.78
C PHE A 398 -39.17 15.03 -9.77
N GLN A 399 -39.69 13.83 -10.01
CA GLN A 399 -40.58 13.17 -9.07
C GLN A 399 -39.90 12.86 -7.74
N ASN A 400 -38.64 12.36 -7.79
CA ASN A 400 -37.88 12.02 -6.60
C ASN A 400 -37.59 13.24 -5.75
N ILE A 401 -37.11 14.34 -6.36
CA ILE A 401 -36.73 15.56 -5.62
C ILE A 401 -37.91 16.31 -5.01
N SER A 402 -39.14 16.18 -5.58
CA SER A 402 -40.33 16.87 -5.07
C SER A 402 -40.71 16.48 -3.65
N GLY A 403 -40.28 15.29 -3.20
CA GLY A 403 -40.55 14.74 -1.88
C GLY A 403 -39.46 14.98 -0.82
N ILE A 404 -38.38 15.69 -1.16
CA ILE A 404 -37.22 15.90 -0.26
C ILE A 404 -37.63 16.61 1.05
N GLN A 405 -38.50 17.62 0.98
CA GLN A 405 -39.00 18.34 2.14
C GLN A 405 -40.53 18.22 2.24
N LYS A 406 -41.03 18.01 3.45
CA LYS A 406 -42.47 17.89 3.67
C LYS A 406 -43.21 19.24 3.63
N GLU A 407 -42.54 20.31 4.02
CA GLU A 407 -43.13 21.65 4.18
C GLU A 407 -42.98 22.54 2.95
N VAL A 408 -42.06 22.19 2.05
CA VAL A 408 -41.76 22.97 0.83
C VAL A 408 -41.44 21.99 -0.30
N THR A 409 -42.16 22.13 -1.43
CA THR A 409 -41.82 21.36 -2.62
C THR A 409 -40.48 21.81 -3.20
N VAL A 410 -39.51 20.91 -3.27
CA VAL A 410 -38.21 21.16 -3.87
C VAL A 410 -38.33 20.97 -5.37
N SER A 411 -37.92 21.95 -6.15
CA SER A 411 -37.81 21.89 -7.60
C SER A 411 -36.44 22.35 -8.06
N CYS A 412 -36.07 22.06 -9.29
CA CYS A 412 -34.86 22.57 -9.92
C CYS A 412 -35.15 22.98 -11.37
N SER A 413 -34.38 23.92 -11.87
CA SER A 413 -34.30 24.25 -13.29
C SER A 413 -33.09 23.60 -13.89
N ILE A 414 -33.17 23.08 -15.14
CA ILE A 414 -32.08 22.36 -15.77
C ILE A 414 -31.84 22.89 -17.19
N GLY A 415 -30.62 23.31 -17.46
CA GLY A 415 -30.15 23.53 -18.83
C GLY A 415 -29.62 22.21 -19.41
N VAL A 416 -30.18 21.75 -20.52
CA VAL A 416 -29.80 20.48 -21.17
C VAL A 416 -29.22 20.80 -22.54
N TYR A 417 -27.97 20.39 -22.78
CA TYR A 417 -27.28 20.63 -24.05
C TYR A 417 -26.73 19.34 -24.63
N ARG A 418 -27.17 19.01 -25.87
CA ARG A 418 -26.61 17.91 -26.65
C ARG A 418 -25.43 18.44 -27.45
N PHE A 419 -24.31 17.73 -27.40
CA PHE A 419 -23.11 18.11 -28.13
C PHE A 419 -22.40 16.91 -28.77
N THR A 420 -21.45 17.19 -29.67
CA THR A 420 -20.55 16.19 -30.25
C THR A 420 -19.14 16.39 -29.71
N TYR A 421 -18.50 15.31 -29.27
CA TYR A 421 -17.13 15.36 -28.78
C TYR A 421 -16.13 15.66 -29.91
N PRO A 422 -15.05 16.44 -29.67
CA PRO A 422 -14.76 17.17 -28.43
C PRO A 422 -15.40 18.55 -28.42
N LYS A 423 -15.73 19.03 -27.22
CA LYS A 423 -16.15 20.41 -26.95
C LYS A 423 -15.38 20.97 -25.76
N THR A 424 -15.09 22.28 -25.77
CA THR A 424 -14.45 22.88 -24.58
C THR A 424 -15.43 22.95 -23.42
N ILE A 425 -14.94 22.73 -22.21
CA ILE A 425 -15.76 22.81 -20.98
C ILE A 425 -16.41 24.19 -20.87
N LYS A 426 -15.69 25.25 -21.26
CA LYS A 426 -16.22 26.60 -21.26
C LYS A 426 -17.45 26.73 -22.18
N GLU A 427 -17.41 26.13 -23.37
CA GLU A 427 -18.56 26.14 -24.30
C GLU A 427 -19.74 25.36 -23.71
N LEU A 428 -19.50 24.19 -23.10
CA LEU A 428 -20.54 23.39 -22.47
C LEU A 428 -21.24 24.19 -21.37
N LEU A 429 -20.46 24.75 -20.43
CA LEU A 429 -21.00 25.56 -19.34
C LEU A 429 -21.76 26.79 -19.85
N THR A 430 -21.21 27.52 -20.82
CA THR A 430 -21.88 28.72 -21.36
C THR A 430 -23.20 28.38 -22.03
N LYS A 431 -23.24 27.31 -22.85
CA LYS A 431 -24.46 26.91 -23.54
C LYS A 431 -25.53 26.38 -22.62
N THR A 432 -25.16 25.58 -21.62
CA THR A 432 -26.13 25.09 -20.63
C THR A 432 -26.62 26.16 -19.68
N ASP A 433 -25.81 27.15 -19.35
CA ASP A 433 -26.20 28.31 -18.52
C ASP A 433 -27.22 29.19 -19.27
N GLU A 434 -27.03 29.45 -20.57
CA GLU A 434 -27.99 30.13 -21.43
C GLU A 434 -29.37 29.41 -21.40
N ILE A 435 -29.39 28.08 -21.57
CA ILE A 435 -30.62 27.25 -21.56
C ILE A 435 -31.25 27.23 -20.14
N LEU A 436 -30.42 27.12 -19.11
CA LEU A 436 -30.88 27.17 -17.71
C LEU A 436 -31.55 28.50 -17.40
N TYR A 437 -31.00 29.61 -17.90
CA TYR A 437 -31.62 30.93 -17.74
C TYR A 437 -33.00 30.98 -18.39
N GLU A 438 -33.18 30.42 -19.59
CA GLU A 438 -34.46 30.30 -20.26
C GLU A 438 -35.46 29.42 -19.46
N ALA A 439 -35.02 28.30 -18.93
CA ALA A 439 -35.84 27.45 -18.04
C ALA A 439 -36.32 28.19 -16.80
N LYS A 440 -35.43 29.00 -16.16
CA LYS A 440 -35.81 29.85 -15.02
C LYS A 440 -36.80 30.94 -15.41
N ALA A 441 -36.67 31.54 -16.60
CA ALA A 441 -37.60 32.56 -17.12
C ALA A 441 -38.98 32.01 -17.47
N ASN A 442 -39.07 30.75 -17.91
CA ASN A 442 -40.30 30.04 -18.28
C ASN A 442 -41.11 29.51 -17.09
N GLY A 443 -40.74 29.85 -15.86
CA GLY A 443 -41.49 29.52 -14.66
C GLY A 443 -40.85 28.54 -13.70
N ARG A 444 -39.59 28.12 -13.97
CA ARG A 444 -38.81 27.14 -13.18
C ARG A 444 -39.41 25.74 -13.12
N GLY A 445 -38.71 24.81 -12.49
CA GLY A 445 -39.17 23.43 -12.36
C GLY A 445 -39.27 22.70 -13.71
N CYS A 446 -38.40 23.02 -14.66
CA CYS A 446 -38.42 22.46 -16.03
C CYS A 446 -36.98 22.31 -16.59
N PHE A 447 -36.88 21.66 -17.75
CA PHE A 447 -35.66 21.45 -18.54
C PHE A 447 -35.90 21.75 -20.03
#